data_695a0ef7ff69d89b1a25d76cdc1712ae
#
_entry.id   695a0ef7ff69d89b1a25d76cdc1712ae
#
_cell.length_a   1.000
_cell.length_b   1.000
_cell.length_c   1.000
_cell.angle_alpha   90.00
_cell.angle_beta   90.00
_cell.angle_gamma   90.00
#
_symmetry.space_group_name_H-M   'P 1'
#
loop_
_entity.id
_entity.type
_entity.pdbx_description
1 polymer ?
#
loop_
_entity_poly.entity_id
_entity_poly.type
_entity_poly.pdbx_seq_one_letter_code
_entity_poly.pdbx_strand_id
1 'polypeptide(L)'
;MTETADVVVVGGGVVGASAAYHLAAAGAGRVLMLEREDALGTGSTGACAGGFRHQFSSEVNIRLSLASVPMILSFRETHGVPLDVHQDGYLFLVRSETSWRSFVAAAEVQRGLGVDARLLQPEEAGALAPGLGLDGMIGATFCPDDGIADPSGLTAGYATIARGAGAELRTGVEVRAILTDGARVTGVETSEGGVRTGVVVNAAGPWAGLLAKTCGVVLPLEPVPRNVVVTGPFPGAPDRKTLVVDADTSFYFHREGPGVLMGMGSPNERASFDTTVDEALVASELVPTAIRVFPPLERAGIARTWAGLY
;
A
#
# COMPACT_ATOMS: atom_id res chain seq x y z
N MET A 1 29.75 -19.91 -15.52
CA MET A 1 30.21 -19.28 -14.25
C MET A 1 28.99 -18.97 -13.42
N THR A 2 28.99 -19.29 -12.13
CA THR A 2 27.87 -18.97 -11.23
C THR A 2 27.84 -17.46 -11.02
N GLU A 3 26.74 -16.80 -11.26
CA GLU A 3 26.57 -15.38 -11.04
C GLU A 3 26.71 -15.03 -9.54
N THR A 4 27.22 -13.84 -9.23
CA THR A 4 27.40 -13.37 -7.84
C THR A 4 26.84 -11.97 -7.67
N ALA A 5 26.23 -11.69 -6.52
CA ALA A 5 25.83 -10.35 -6.08
C ALA A 5 26.17 -10.18 -4.59
N ASP A 6 26.44 -8.97 -4.14
CA ASP A 6 26.64 -8.69 -2.72
C ASP A 6 25.29 -8.74 -1.97
N VAL A 7 24.24 -8.21 -2.60
CA VAL A 7 22.86 -8.26 -2.09
C VAL A 7 21.90 -8.64 -3.23
N VAL A 8 21.00 -9.59 -2.96
CA VAL A 8 19.86 -9.88 -3.83
C VAL A 8 18.57 -9.37 -3.19
N VAL A 9 17.82 -8.53 -3.91
CA VAL A 9 16.48 -8.07 -3.51
C VAL A 9 15.45 -8.86 -4.32
N VAL A 10 14.53 -9.52 -3.65
CA VAL A 10 13.51 -10.36 -4.29
C VAL A 10 12.16 -9.65 -4.26
N GLY A 11 11.64 -9.35 -5.44
CA GLY A 11 10.37 -8.65 -5.66
C GLY A 11 10.58 -7.21 -6.14
N GLY A 12 9.92 -6.88 -7.24
CA GLY A 12 9.98 -5.58 -7.92
C GLY A 12 8.80 -4.65 -7.62
N GLY A 13 8.14 -4.82 -6.47
CA GLY A 13 7.16 -3.86 -5.95
C GLY A 13 7.85 -2.60 -5.39
N VAL A 14 7.07 -1.64 -4.89
CA VAL A 14 7.59 -0.38 -4.34
C VAL A 14 8.61 -0.59 -3.23
N VAL A 15 8.40 -1.59 -2.37
CA VAL A 15 9.32 -1.92 -1.26
C VAL A 15 10.66 -2.43 -1.80
N GLY A 16 10.65 -3.34 -2.77
CA GLY A 16 11.88 -3.87 -3.36
C GLY A 16 12.64 -2.82 -4.17
N ALA A 17 11.94 -2.01 -4.95
CA ALA A 17 12.55 -0.91 -5.72
C ALA A 17 13.19 0.14 -4.80
N SER A 18 12.51 0.51 -3.70
CA SER A 18 13.05 1.41 -2.67
C SER A 18 14.26 0.79 -1.97
N ALA A 19 14.19 -0.50 -1.58
CA ALA A 19 15.31 -1.20 -0.96
C ALA A 19 16.53 -1.27 -1.88
N ALA A 20 16.33 -1.58 -3.16
CA ALA A 20 17.41 -1.61 -4.15
C ALA A 20 18.10 -0.26 -4.30
N TYR A 21 17.31 0.84 -4.34
CA TYR A 21 17.88 2.19 -4.36
C TYR A 21 18.70 2.49 -3.11
N HIS A 22 18.12 2.32 -1.93
CA HIS A 22 18.80 2.69 -0.69
C HIS A 22 20.06 1.86 -0.44
N LEU A 23 20.05 0.57 -0.79
CA LEU A 23 21.23 -0.29 -0.71
C LEU A 23 22.33 0.15 -1.67
N ALA A 24 21.99 0.43 -2.92
CA ALA A 24 22.97 0.88 -3.91
C ALA A 24 23.53 2.26 -3.52
N ALA A 25 22.70 3.20 -3.12
CA ALA A 25 23.11 4.53 -2.67
C ALA A 25 23.98 4.49 -1.40
N ALA A 26 23.76 3.51 -0.52
CA ALA A 26 24.60 3.27 0.66
C ALA A 26 25.91 2.54 0.36
N GLY A 27 26.18 2.15 -0.90
CA GLY A 27 27.41 1.46 -1.28
C GLY A 27 27.46 0.00 -0.85
N ALA A 28 26.32 -0.71 -0.83
CA ALA A 28 26.24 -2.12 -0.43
C ALA A 28 26.88 -3.11 -1.44
N GLY A 29 27.66 -2.62 -2.37
CA GLY A 29 28.28 -3.42 -3.44
C GLY A 29 27.33 -3.65 -4.63
N ARG A 30 27.44 -4.81 -5.29
CA ARG A 30 26.57 -5.20 -6.41
C ARG A 30 25.19 -5.58 -5.88
N VAL A 31 24.21 -4.69 -6.03
CA VAL A 31 22.80 -4.91 -5.70
C VAL A 31 22.09 -5.43 -6.93
N LEU A 32 21.47 -6.62 -6.83
CA LEU A 32 20.68 -7.26 -7.86
C LEU A 32 19.22 -7.41 -7.38
N MET A 33 18.26 -6.75 -8.03
CA MET A 33 16.83 -6.94 -7.78
C MET A 33 16.24 -7.86 -8.85
N LEU A 34 15.49 -8.87 -8.41
CA LEU A 34 14.84 -9.86 -9.26
C LEU A 34 13.33 -9.80 -9.09
N GLU A 35 12.61 -9.62 -10.19
CA GLU A 35 11.15 -9.64 -10.28
C GLU A 35 10.70 -10.75 -11.22
N ARG A 36 9.72 -11.55 -10.81
CA ARG A 36 9.21 -12.68 -11.59
C ARG A 36 8.34 -12.25 -12.78
N GLU A 37 7.60 -11.14 -12.63
CA GLU A 37 6.75 -10.63 -13.71
C GLU A 37 7.58 -9.85 -14.73
N ASP A 38 7.01 -9.63 -15.91
CA ASP A 38 7.68 -8.88 -16.99
C ASP A 38 7.81 -7.38 -16.71
N ALA A 39 7.08 -6.87 -15.71
CA ALA A 39 7.09 -5.47 -15.31
C ALA A 39 7.12 -5.30 -13.78
N LEU A 40 7.70 -4.18 -13.33
CA LEU A 40 7.74 -3.81 -11.92
C LEU A 40 6.38 -3.29 -11.44
N GLY A 41 6.09 -3.51 -10.16
CA GLY A 41 4.92 -2.94 -9.49
C GLY A 41 3.59 -3.60 -9.84
N THR A 42 3.56 -4.71 -10.55
CA THR A 42 2.33 -5.38 -11.02
C THR A 42 1.58 -6.16 -9.94
N GLY A 43 2.21 -6.43 -8.80
CA GLY A 43 1.57 -7.12 -7.66
C GLY A 43 0.70 -6.19 -6.82
N SER A 44 0.75 -6.35 -5.47
CA SER A 44 -0.03 -5.54 -4.52
C SER A 44 0.19 -4.03 -4.69
N THR A 45 1.38 -3.62 -5.11
CA THR A 45 1.70 -2.21 -5.40
C THR A 45 0.78 -1.62 -6.46
N GLY A 46 0.65 -2.27 -7.61
CA GLY A 46 -0.21 -1.77 -8.70
C GLY A 46 -1.69 -1.96 -8.45
N ALA A 47 -2.06 -2.81 -7.49
CA ALA A 47 -3.45 -3.08 -7.16
C ALA A 47 -3.97 -2.24 -5.96
N CYS A 48 -3.12 -1.42 -5.32
CA CYS A 48 -3.50 -0.65 -4.14
C CYS A 48 -4.11 0.73 -4.49
N ALA A 49 -4.69 1.37 -3.47
CA ALA A 49 -5.28 2.71 -3.57
C ALA A 49 -4.25 3.86 -3.45
N GLY A 50 -2.98 3.56 -3.26
CA GLY A 50 -1.91 4.56 -3.21
C GLY A 50 -1.87 5.45 -1.96
N GLY A 51 -2.65 5.15 -0.93
CA GLY A 51 -2.68 5.95 0.30
C GLY A 51 -1.39 5.85 1.11
N PHE A 52 -0.87 7.00 1.60
CA PHE A 52 0.17 7.07 2.61
C PHE A 52 -0.36 7.84 3.82
N ARG A 53 0.00 7.41 5.04
CA ARG A 53 -0.57 8.00 6.25
C ARG A 53 0.34 7.91 7.46
N HIS A 54 0.10 8.81 8.42
CA HIS A 54 0.70 8.80 9.76
C HIS A 54 -0.23 8.18 10.82
N GLN A 55 -1.54 8.13 10.54
CA GLN A 55 -2.57 7.68 11.47
C GLN A 55 -2.52 6.17 11.70
N PHE A 56 -1.55 5.72 12.50
CA PHE A 56 -1.44 4.35 13.01
C PHE A 56 -1.59 4.32 14.53
N SER A 57 -1.89 3.14 15.09
CA SER A 57 -1.99 2.91 16.54
C SER A 57 -0.65 2.53 17.18
N SER A 58 0.31 2.01 16.41
CA SER A 58 1.61 1.61 16.92
C SER A 58 2.68 2.66 16.67
N GLU A 59 3.49 2.96 17.68
CA GLU A 59 4.57 3.94 17.60
C GLU A 59 5.57 3.64 16.47
N VAL A 60 5.91 2.37 16.26
CA VAL A 60 6.86 1.96 15.20
C VAL A 60 6.32 2.34 13.81
N ASN A 61 5.04 2.12 13.53
CA ASN A 61 4.45 2.47 12.25
C ASN A 61 4.35 4.00 12.06
N ILE A 62 4.04 4.74 13.14
CA ILE A 62 4.02 6.21 13.11
C ILE A 62 5.42 6.74 12.78
N ARG A 63 6.47 6.24 13.44
CA ARG A 63 7.86 6.63 13.19
C ARG A 63 8.33 6.30 11.79
N LEU A 64 7.95 5.12 11.27
CA LEU A 64 8.23 4.73 9.88
C LEU A 64 7.57 5.71 8.89
N SER A 65 6.32 6.10 9.15
CA SER A 65 5.62 7.08 8.30
C SER A 65 6.25 8.48 8.39
N LEU A 66 6.60 8.94 9.59
CA LEU A 66 7.30 10.22 9.78
C LEU A 66 8.65 10.27 9.03
N ALA A 67 9.32 9.13 8.88
CA ALA A 67 10.54 9.04 8.08
C ALA A 67 10.26 8.93 6.57
N SER A 68 9.21 8.21 6.15
CA SER A 68 8.95 7.86 4.74
C SER A 68 8.16 8.93 4.00
N VAL A 69 7.16 9.55 4.64
CA VAL A 69 6.28 10.54 3.97
C VAL A 69 7.06 11.74 3.42
N PRO A 70 8.01 12.35 4.16
CA PRO A 70 8.85 13.41 3.60
C PRO A 70 9.64 12.99 2.37
N MET A 71 10.09 11.73 2.29
CA MET A 71 10.80 11.20 1.12
C MET A 71 9.88 11.12 -0.10
N ILE A 72 8.60 10.74 0.10
CA ILE A 72 7.59 10.70 -0.97
C ILE A 72 7.28 12.12 -1.44
N LEU A 73 7.03 13.05 -0.51
CA LEU A 73 6.67 14.43 -0.84
C LEU A 73 7.79 15.19 -1.57
N SER A 74 9.04 14.99 -1.16
CA SER A 74 10.22 15.62 -1.78
C SER A 74 10.80 14.83 -2.95
N PHE A 75 10.16 13.72 -3.38
CA PHE A 75 10.73 12.78 -4.34
C PHE A 75 11.17 13.46 -5.65
N ARG A 76 10.28 14.29 -6.20
CA ARG A 76 10.57 15.06 -7.42
C ARG A 76 11.73 16.04 -7.24
N GLU A 77 11.75 16.75 -6.12
CA GLU A 77 12.78 17.77 -5.83
C GLU A 77 14.14 17.11 -5.59
N THR A 78 14.14 16.00 -4.85
CA THR A 78 15.37 15.29 -4.47
C THR A 78 15.98 14.52 -5.65
N HIS A 79 15.14 13.91 -6.49
CA HIS A 79 15.61 12.97 -7.51
C HIS A 79 15.38 13.43 -8.96
N GLY A 80 14.67 14.54 -9.18
CA GLY A 80 14.35 15.04 -10.53
C GLY A 80 13.33 14.15 -11.28
N VAL A 81 12.71 13.17 -10.61
CA VAL A 81 11.76 12.24 -11.21
C VAL A 81 10.34 12.68 -10.85
N PRO A 82 9.45 12.90 -11.84
CA PRO A 82 8.06 13.27 -11.58
C PRO A 82 7.33 12.18 -10.78
N LEU A 83 6.54 12.61 -9.81
CA LEU A 83 5.66 11.76 -9.04
C LEU A 83 4.35 12.50 -8.80
N ASP A 84 3.21 11.86 -9.08
CA ASP A 84 1.89 12.39 -8.75
C ASP A 84 1.60 12.11 -7.27
N VAL A 85 1.52 13.19 -6.49
CA VAL A 85 1.28 13.15 -5.04
C VAL A 85 0.25 14.20 -4.68
N HIS A 86 -0.75 13.80 -3.89
CA HIS A 86 -1.80 14.66 -3.37
C HIS A 86 -1.86 14.55 -1.86
N GLN A 87 -1.54 15.64 -1.16
CA GLN A 87 -1.61 15.74 0.29
C GLN A 87 -2.93 16.42 0.69
N ASP A 88 -4.04 15.72 0.43
CA ASP A 88 -5.41 16.18 0.71
C ASP A 88 -5.97 15.59 2.02
N GLY A 89 -5.13 14.91 2.77
CA GLY A 89 -5.43 14.32 4.06
C GLY A 89 -6.08 12.94 4.00
N TYR A 90 -6.17 12.33 5.18
CA TYR A 90 -6.85 11.06 5.43
C TYR A 90 -7.90 11.25 6.52
N LEU A 91 -9.12 10.81 6.26
CA LEU A 91 -10.27 11.00 7.14
C LEU A 91 -10.82 9.62 7.54
N PHE A 92 -10.73 9.27 8.83
CA PHE A 92 -11.37 8.07 9.37
C PHE A 92 -12.70 8.43 10.01
N LEU A 93 -13.78 7.82 9.55
CA LEU A 93 -15.13 7.95 10.10
C LEU A 93 -15.33 6.86 11.15
N VAL A 94 -15.87 7.19 12.30
CA VAL A 94 -16.06 6.24 13.40
C VAL A 94 -17.52 6.26 13.86
N ARG A 95 -18.14 5.06 13.93
CA ARG A 95 -19.56 4.88 14.24
C ARG A 95 -19.80 4.08 15.52
N SER A 96 -18.77 3.39 16.07
CA SER A 96 -18.91 2.64 17.31
C SER A 96 -18.11 3.29 18.46
N GLU A 97 -18.67 3.25 19.67
CA GLU A 97 -18.00 3.75 20.88
C GLU A 97 -16.66 3.06 21.18
N THR A 98 -16.56 1.77 20.82
CA THR A 98 -15.33 1.00 21.02
C THR A 98 -14.23 1.49 20.07
N SER A 99 -14.56 1.66 18.79
CA SER A 99 -13.63 2.20 17.80
C SER A 99 -13.26 3.65 18.19
N TRP A 100 -14.24 4.49 18.58
CA TRP A 100 -13.98 5.86 18.93
C TRP A 100 -12.94 5.99 20.06
N ARG A 101 -13.10 5.24 21.16
CA ARG A 101 -12.10 5.22 22.24
C ARG A 101 -10.70 4.83 21.75
N SER A 102 -10.63 3.85 20.85
CA SER A 102 -9.35 3.41 20.27
C SER A 102 -8.72 4.50 19.40
N PHE A 103 -9.52 5.18 18.58
CA PHE A 103 -9.04 6.27 17.71
C PHE A 103 -8.61 7.50 18.52
N VAL A 104 -9.33 7.85 19.60
CA VAL A 104 -8.92 8.94 20.53
C VAL A 104 -7.58 8.63 21.17
N ALA A 105 -7.41 7.41 21.71
CA ALA A 105 -6.14 6.99 22.30
C ALA A 105 -4.99 6.96 21.28
N ALA A 106 -5.25 6.50 20.06
CA ALA A 106 -4.26 6.53 18.98
C ALA A 106 -3.86 7.96 18.59
N ALA A 107 -4.83 8.90 18.53
CA ALA A 107 -4.57 10.29 18.23
C ALA A 107 -3.69 10.98 19.30
N GLU A 108 -3.80 10.59 20.57
CA GLU A 108 -2.90 11.06 21.64
C GLU A 108 -1.46 10.61 21.41
N VAL A 109 -1.25 9.33 21.07
CA VAL A 109 0.08 8.80 20.73
C VAL A 109 0.65 9.49 19.49
N GLN A 110 -0.16 9.67 18.45
CA GLN A 110 0.21 10.34 17.20
C GLN A 110 0.67 11.77 17.46
N ARG A 111 -0.10 12.55 18.24
CA ARG A 111 0.25 13.92 18.62
C ARG A 111 1.50 13.99 19.47
N GLY A 112 1.69 13.03 20.39
CA GLY A 112 2.91 12.91 21.19
C GLY A 112 4.17 12.68 20.34
N LEU A 113 4.01 12.17 19.14
CA LEU A 113 5.09 11.95 18.15
C LEU A 113 5.17 13.07 17.08
N GLY A 114 4.35 14.12 17.20
CA GLY A 114 4.38 15.29 16.31
C GLY A 114 3.46 15.20 15.09
N VAL A 115 2.55 14.22 15.03
CA VAL A 115 1.55 14.12 13.95
C VAL A 115 0.37 15.06 14.21
N ASP A 116 -0.08 15.82 13.21
CA ASP A 116 -1.28 16.66 13.28
C ASP A 116 -2.57 15.80 13.18
N ALA A 117 -2.78 14.95 14.18
CA ALA A 117 -3.98 14.12 14.27
C ALA A 117 -5.12 14.91 14.93
N ARG A 118 -6.17 15.21 14.18
CA ARG A 118 -7.32 16.00 14.61
C ARG A 118 -8.50 15.10 14.91
N LEU A 119 -9.19 15.35 16.03
CA LEU A 119 -10.48 14.75 16.35
C LEU A 119 -11.56 15.72 15.88
N LEU A 120 -12.52 15.22 15.11
CA LEU A 120 -13.56 16.03 14.48
C LEU A 120 -14.94 15.53 14.89
N GLN A 121 -15.89 16.50 14.99
CA GLN A 121 -17.30 16.20 15.06
C GLN A 121 -17.83 15.76 13.69
N PRO A 122 -18.98 15.05 13.62
CA PRO A 122 -19.54 14.59 12.33
C PRO A 122 -19.74 15.71 11.31
N GLU A 123 -20.18 16.89 11.73
CA GLU A 123 -20.42 18.05 10.87
C GLU A 123 -19.11 18.59 10.27
N GLU A 124 -18.03 18.58 11.05
CA GLU A 124 -16.70 18.99 10.59
C GLU A 124 -16.15 17.99 9.55
N ALA A 125 -16.38 16.69 9.75
CA ALA A 125 -16.03 15.66 8.77
C ALA A 125 -16.83 15.84 7.48
N GLY A 126 -18.14 16.13 7.58
CA GLY A 126 -19.01 16.43 6.44
C GLY A 126 -18.59 17.68 5.67
N ALA A 127 -18.03 18.68 6.34
CA ALA A 127 -17.49 19.88 5.70
C ALA A 127 -16.19 19.60 4.94
N LEU A 128 -15.34 18.69 5.43
CA LEU A 128 -14.10 18.24 4.75
C LEU A 128 -14.39 17.38 3.51
N ALA A 129 -15.41 16.52 3.58
CA ALA A 129 -15.81 15.64 2.50
C ALA A 129 -17.35 15.75 2.27
N PRO A 130 -17.79 16.77 1.50
CA PRO A 130 -19.21 16.97 1.22
C PRO A 130 -19.84 15.77 0.54
N GLY A 131 -21.02 15.37 1.01
CA GLY A 131 -21.73 14.20 0.52
C GLY A 131 -21.62 12.96 1.41
N LEU A 132 -20.84 13.00 2.49
CA LEU A 132 -20.78 11.92 3.48
C LEU A 132 -22.12 11.66 4.15
N GLY A 133 -22.46 10.37 4.33
CA GLY A 133 -23.56 9.94 5.20
C GLY A 133 -23.15 10.04 6.67
N LEU A 134 -23.71 11.01 7.39
CA LEU A 134 -23.34 11.29 8.78
C LEU A 134 -24.12 10.45 9.80
N ASP A 135 -25.15 9.73 9.38
CA ASP A 135 -26.04 8.96 10.26
C ASP A 135 -25.25 7.92 11.08
N GLY A 136 -25.40 7.99 12.40
CA GLY A 136 -24.73 7.11 13.35
C GLY A 136 -23.22 7.35 13.49
N MET A 137 -22.67 8.42 12.91
CA MET A 137 -21.27 8.80 13.13
C MET A 137 -21.12 9.41 14.53
N ILE A 138 -20.15 8.91 15.29
CA ILE A 138 -19.80 9.42 16.62
C ILE A 138 -18.75 10.53 16.50
N GLY A 139 -17.83 10.38 15.56
CA GLY A 139 -16.77 11.34 15.29
C GLY A 139 -15.88 10.87 14.16
N ALA A 140 -14.82 11.64 13.91
CA ALA A 140 -13.83 11.30 12.90
C ALA A 140 -12.42 11.68 13.35
N THR A 141 -11.38 11.09 12.75
CA THR A 141 -10.01 11.58 12.87
C THR A 141 -9.49 12.00 11.51
N PHE A 142 -8.72 13.07 11.48
CA PHE A 142 -8.16 13.63 10.26
C PHE A 142 -6.71 14.02 10.46
N CYS A 143 -5.87 13.67 9.49
CA CYS A 143 -4.49 14.15 9.40
C CYS A 143 -4.30 14.83 8.03
N PRO A 144 -4.04 16.14 7.98
CA PRO A 144 -3.86 16.86 6.72
C PRO A 144 -2.57 16.47 6.00
N ASP A 145 -1.56 15.95 6.75
CA ASP A 145 -0.26 15.56 6.23
C ASP A 145 -0.27 14.17 5.56
N ASP A 146 -1.39 13.45 5.66
CA ASP A 146 -1.63 12.20 4.96
C ASP A 146 -2.10 12.47 3.52
N GLY A 147 -2.07 11.45 2.66
CA GLY A 147 -2.47 11.66 1.26
C GLY A 147 -2.39 10.43 0.39
N ILE A 148 -2.29 10.67 -0.91
CA ILE A 148 -2.22 9.64 -1.95
C ILE A 148 -1.03 9.94 -2.85
N ALA A 149 -0.26 8.90 -3.18
CA ALA A 149 0.78 8.94 -4.20
C ALA A 149 0.50 7.89 -5.28
N ASP A 150 0.88 8.14 -6.52
CA ASP A 150 0.82 7.13 -7.57
C ASP A 150 1.78 5.97 -7.26
N PRO A 151 1.27 4.75 -6.96
CA PRO A 151 2.13 3.63 -6.58
C PRO A 151 3.03 3.15 -7.72
N SER A 152 2.52 3.20 -8.95
CA SER A 152 3.26 2.81 -10.15
C SER A 152 4.36 3.82 -10.48
N GLY A 153 4.04 5.11 -10.40
CA GLY A 153 5.00 6.19 -10.56
C GLY A 153 6.10 6.16 -9.51
N LEU A 154 5.75 5.91 -8.24
CA LEU A 154 6.74 5.79 -7.15
C LEU A 154 7.66 4.59 -7.36
N THR A 155 7.12 3.44 -7.78
CA THR A 155 7.90 2.24 -8.08
C THR A 155 8.86 2.47 -9.25
N ALA A 156 8.35 3.03 -10.35
CA ALA A 156 9.16 3.38 -11.52
C ALA A 156 10.24 4.42 -11.19
N GLY A 157 9.89 5.38 -10.34
CA GLY A 157 10.80 6.39 -9.83
C GLY A 157 11.95 5.76 -9.05
N TYR A 158 11.65 4.94 -8.04
CA TYR A 158 12.69 4.21 -7.29
C TYR A 158 13.52 3.30 -8.19
N ALA A 159 12.90 2.59 -9.14
CA ALA A 159 13.64 1.77 -10.10
C ALA A 159 14.62 2.59 -10.95
N THR A 160 14.22 3.79 -11.37
CA THR A 160 15.05 4.71 -12.14
C THR A 160 16.27 5.16 -11.36
N ILE A 161 16.07 5.66 -10.13
CA ILE A 161 17.16 6.14 -9.28
C ILE A 161 18.03 5.00 -8.75
N ALA A 162 17.47 3.78 -8.55
CA ALA A 162 18.23 2.60 -8.18
C ALA A 162 19.24 2.23 -9.29
N ARG A 163 18.78 2.21 -10.57
CA ARG A 163 19.69 1.99 -11.72
C ARG A 163 20.76 3.09 -11.80
N GLY A 164 20.37 4.35 -11.59
CA GLY A 164 21.30 5.47 -11.54
C GLY A 164 22.35 5.34 -10.44
N ALA A 165 22.00 4.70 -9.32
CA ALA A 165 22.93 4.39 -8.21
C ALA A 165 23.74 3.09 -8.43
N GLY A 166 23.54 2.38 -9.55
CA GLY A 166 24.32 1.19 -9.91
C GLY A 166 23.64 -0.14 -9.55
N ALA A 167 22.38 -0.14 -9.09
CA ALA A 167 21.64 -1.38 -8.92
C ALA A 167 21.25 -2.00 -10.27
N GLU A 168 21.36 -3.32 -10.36
CA GLU A 168 20.85 -4.11 -11.49
C GLU A 168 19.43 -4.58 -11.18
N LEU A 169 18.49 -4.32 -12.08
CA LEU A 169 17.09 -4.71 -11.94
C LEU A 169 16.68 -5.57 -13.13
N ARG A 170 16.24 -6.80 -12.84
CA ARG A 170 15.77 -7.76 -13.85
C ARG A 170 14.31 -8.14 -13.60
N THR A 171 13.54 -8.18 -14.66
CA THR A 171 12.16 -8.68 -14.71
C THR A 171 12.11 -10.02 -15.43
N GLY A 172 11.03 -10.78 -15.28
CA GLY A 172 10.90 -12.13 -15.87
C GLY A 172 11.73 -13.20 -15.15
N VAL A 173 12.33 -12.89 -14.00
CA VAL A 173 13.20 -13.81 -13.25
C VAL A 173 12.58 -14.18 -11.91
N GLU A 174 12.06 -15.38 -11.80
CA GLU A 174 11.48 -15.90 -10.56
C GLU A 174 12.57 -16.41 -9.61
N VAL A 175 12.58 -15.92 -8.36
CA VAL A 175 13.36 -16.53 -7.28
C VAL A 175 12.51 -17.62 -6.62
N ARG A 176 12.99 -18.86 -6.70
CA ARG A 176 12.29 -20.06 -6.25
C ARG A 176 12.66 -20.46 -4.83
N ALA A 177 13.91 -20.23 -4.45
CA ALA A 177 14.39 -20.57 -3.11
C ALA A 177 15.54 -19.67 -2.65
N ILE A 178 15.64 -19.47 -1.35
CA ILE A 178 16.82 -18.93 -0.66
C ILE A 178 17.66 -20.13 -0.22
N LEU A 179 18.90 -20.16 -0.66
CA LEU A 179 19.85 -21.23 -0.37
C LEU A 179 20.64 -20.90 0.89
N THR A 180 20.81 -21.90 1.76
CA THR A 180 21.57 -21.75 3.01
C THR A 180 22.55 -22.90 3.21
N ASP A 181 23.61 -22.63 3.92
CA ASP A 181 24.50 -23.64 4.49
C ASP A 181 24.36 -23.58 6.01
N GLY A 182 23.49 -24.37 6.59
CA GLY A 182 23.15 -24.26 8.00
C GLY A 182 22.48 -22.90 8.34
N ALA A 183 23.19 -21.99 9.01
CA ALA A 183 22.62 -20.73 9.49
C ALA A 183 22.88 -19.52 8.57
N ARG A 184 23.60 -19.70 7.46
CA ARG A 184 23.99 -18.60 6.58
C ARG A 184 23.37 -18.71 5.21
N VAL A 185 22.95 -17.58 4.66
CA VAL A 185 22.54 -17.47 3.25
C VAL A 185 23.79 -17.66 2.36
N THR A 186 23.65 -18.48 1.32
CA THR A 186 24.71 -18.72 0.34
C THR A 186 24.31 -18.30 -1.07
N GLY A 187 23.03 -18.07 -1.32
CA GLY A 187 22.52 -17.63 -2.61
C GLY A 187 21.02 -17.75 -2.73
N VAL A 188 20.57 -17.59 -3.97
CA VAL A 188 19.18 -17.86 -4.38
C VAL A 188 19.17 -18.77 -5.60
N GLU A 189 18.14 -19.61 -5.70
CA GLU A 189 17.79 -20.36 -6.90
C GLU A 189 16.76 -19.57 -7.70
N THR A 190 17.00 -19.38 -8.99
CA THR A 190 16.11 -18.64 -9.89
C THR A 190 15.66 -19.47 -11.08
N SER A 191 14.70 -18.95 -11.85
CA SER A 191 14.29 -19.53 -13.14
C SER A 191 15.42 -19.56 -14.17
N GLU A 192 16.47 -18.74 -14.01
CA GLU A 192 17.62 -18.61 -14.93
C GLU A 192 18.91 -19.22 -14.38
N GLY A 193 18.85 -19.90 -13.22
CA GLY A 193 20.00 -20.50 -12.55
C GLY A 193 20.27 -19.90 -11.19
N GLY A 194 21.40 -20.24 -10.58
CA GLY A 194 21.75 -19.81 -9.23
C GLY A 194 22.51 -18.48 -9.21
N VAL A 195 22.20 -17.63 -8.22
CA VAL A 195 22.98 -16.42 -7.89
C VAL A 195 23.56 -16.59 -6.48
N ARG A 196 24.88 -16.48 -6.34
CA ARG A 196 25.56 -16.54 -5.05
C ARG A 196 25.48 -15.17 -4.37
N THR A 197 25.03 -15.15 -3.14
CA THR A 197 24.99 -13.96 -2.30
C THR A 197 25.01 -14.34 -0.83
N GLY A 198 25.53 -13.46 0.03
CA GLY A 198 25.44 -13.61 1.49
C GLY A 198 24.22 -12.89 2.09
N VAL A 199 23.52 -12.05 1.32
CA VAL A 199 22.41 -11.23 1.82
C VAL A 199 21.24 -11.27 0.84
N VAL A 200 20.07 -11.62 1.36
CA VAL A 200 18.80 -11.58 0.61
C VAL A 200 17.82 -10.67 1.31
N VAL A 201 17.28 -9.70 0.58
CA VAL A 201 16.15 -8.88 1.02
C VAL A 201 14.89 -9.47 0.42
N ASN A 202 14.05 -10.07 1.27
CA ASN A 202 12.78 -10.63 0.84
C ASN A 202 11.71 -9.53 0.81
N ALA A 203 11.48 -8.97 -0.36
CA ALA A 203 10.45 -7.99 -0.68
C ALA A 203 9.36 -8.58 -1.60
N ALA A 204 9.14 -9.90 -1.54
CA ALA A 204 8.24 -10.65 -2.41
C ALA A 204 6.75 -10.47 -2.07
N GLY A 205 6.39 -9.45 -1.29
CA GLY A 205 5.00 -9.11 -0.94
C GLY A 205 4.24 -10.32 -0.37
N PRO A 206 3.07 -10.66 -0.92
CA PRO A 206 2.26 -11.79 -0.45
C PRO A 206 2.98 -13.15 -0.49
N TRP A 207 3.96 -13.32 -1.36
CA TRP A 207 4.76 -14.56 -1.49
C TRP A 207 5.95 -14.62 -0.55
N ALA A 208 6.21 -13.56 0.24
CA ALA A 208 7.38 -13.49 1.11
C ALA A 208 7.40 -14.65 2.14
N GLY A 209 6.23 -15.09 2.62
CA GLY A 209 6.10 -16.23 3.52
C GLY A 209 6.52 -17.56 2.87
N LEU A 210 6.13 -17.77 1.60
CA LEU A 210 6.51 -18.97 0.85
C LEU A 210 8.03 -18.99 0.59
N LEU A 211 8.59 -17.86 0.19
CA LEU A 211 10.02 -17.74 -0.07
C LEU A 211 10.84 -17.93 1.23
N ALA A 212 10.45 -17.31 2.33
CA ALA A 212 11.12 -17.47 3.63
C ALA A 212 11.13 -18.91 4.12
N LYS A 213 10.06 -19.67 3.86
CA LYS A 213 9.96 -21.09 4.23
C LYS A 213 11.04 -21.95 3.56
N THR A 214 11.54 -21.57 2.39
CA THR A 214 12.62 -22.33 1.70
C THR A 214 13.94 -22.34 2.44
N CYS A 215 14.18 -21.34 3.32
CA CYS A 215 15.34 -21.27 4.20
C CYS A 215 15.01 -21.54 5.67
N GLY A 216 13.84 -22.17 5.95
CA GLY A 216 13.45 -22.57 7.30
C GLY A 216 12.87 -21.45 8.17
N VAL A 217 12.63 -20.26 7.62
CA VAL A 217 12.02 -19.12 8.33
C VAL A 217 10.50 -19.13 8.12
N VAL A 218 9.74 -19.13 9.23
CA VAL A 218 8.28 -19.04 9.20
C VAL A 218 7.85 -17.60 9.43
N LEU A 219 7.21 -17.00 8.44
CA LEU A 219 6.56 -15.69 8.57
C LEU A 219 5.04 -15.91 8.70
N PRO A 220 4.38 -15.31 9.70
CA PRO A 220 2.93 -15.40 9.88
C PRO A 220 2.22 -14.49 8.88
N LEU A 221 2.26 -14.87 7.60
CA LEU A 221 1.77 -14.11 6.46
C LEU A 221 0.69 -14.91 5.75
N GLU A 222 -0.51 -14.37 5.71
CA GLU A 222 -1.67 -14.93 5.01
C GLU A 222 -2.17 -13.90 4.00
N PRO A 223 -1.95 -14.10 2.69
CA PRO A 223 -2.44 -13.19 1.67
C PRO A 223 -3.96 -13.26 1.58
N VAL A 224 -4.61 -12.10 1.57
CA VAL A 224 -6.07 -11.99 1.43
C VAL A 224 -6.39 -11.11 0.23
N PRO A 225 -7.16 -11.60 -0.76
CA PRO A 225 -7.60 -10.79 -1.89
C PRO A 225 -8.60 -9.73 -1.42
N ARG A 226 -8.43 -8.51 -1.91
CA ARG A 226 -9.31 -7.36 -1.62
C ARG A 226 -9.82 -6.79 -2.92
N ASN A 227 -11.14 -6.70 -3.07
CA ASN A 227 -11.76 -6.11 -4.23
C ASN A 227 -11.62 -4.60 -4.23
N VAL A 228 -11.28 -4.06 -5.39
CA VAL A 228 -11.22 -2.62 -5.67
C VAL A 228 -12.15 -2.31 -6.83
N VAL A 229 -12.90 -1.25 -6.69
CA VAL A 229 -13.89 -0.78 -7.66
C VAL A 229 -13.57 0.65 -8.03
N VAL A 230 -13.60 0.96 -9.33
CA VAL A 230 -13.52 2.34 -9.84
C VAL A 230 -14.81 2.66 -10.58
N THR A 231 -15.37 3.83 -10.28
CA THR A 231 -16.57 4.31 -10.95
C THR A 231 -16.24 5.17 -12.16
N GLY A 232 -17.19 5.27 -13.09
CA GLY A 232 -17.22 6.36 -14.07
C GLY A 232 -17.55 7.72 -13.41
N PRO A 233 -17.65 8.80 -14.20
CA PRO A 233 -18.07 10.10 -13.70
C PRO A 233 -19.53 10.04 -13.21
N PHE A 234 -19.84 10.74 -12.11
CA PHE A 234 -21.19 10.86 -11.58
C PHE A 234 -21.39 12.21 -10.87
N PRO A 235 -22.64 12.70 -10.78
CA PRO A 235 -22.95 13.91 -10.04
C PRO A 235 -22.68 13.76 -8.55
N GLY A 236 -21.87 14.66 -7.99
CA GLY A 236 -21.48 14.63 -6.59
C GLY A 236 -20.20 13.85 -6.31
N ALA A 237 -19.41 13.49 -7.34
CA ALA A 237 -18.06 12.99 -7.14
C ALA A 237 -17.22 14.02 -6.35
N PRO A 238 -16.33 13.58 -5.42
CA PRO A 238 -15.54 14.50 -4.61
C PRO A 238 -14.65 15.41 -5.47
N ASP A 239 -14.46 16.66 -5.03
CA ASP A 239 -13.53 17.58 -5.69
C ASP A 239 -12.07 17.36 -5.26
N ARG A 240 -11.86 16.85 -4.04
CA ARG A 240 -10.54 16.58 -3.45
C ARG A 240 -10.23 15.09 -3.43
N LYS A 241 -8.95 14.76 -3.36
CA LYS A 241 -8.45 13.38 -3.21
C LYS A 241 -8.29 12.95 -1.75
N THR A 242 -8.98 13.60 -0.80
CA THR A 242 -9.01 13.13 0.59
C THR A 242 -9.39 11.66 0.61
N LEU A 243 -8.55 10.80 1.22
CA LEU A 243 -8.88 9.40 1.37
C LEU A 243 -9.75 9.22 2.61
N VAL A 244 -10.99 8.77 2.40
CA VAL A 244 -11.99 8.54 3.44
C VAL A 244 -12.06 7.06 3.77
N VAL A 245 -12.06 6.72 5.05
CA VAL A 245 -12.17 5.34 5.54
C VAL A 245 -13.27 5.27 6.61
N ASP A 246 -14.25 4.40 6.43
CA ASP A 246 -15.16 4.00 7.51
C ASP A 246 -14.46 2.92 8.35
N ALA A 247 -14.07 3.29 9.57
CA ALA A 247 -13.23 2.45 10.42
C ALA A 247 -13.91 1.16 10.87
N ASP A 248 -15.23 1.17 10.98
CA ASP A 248 -16.01 0.02 11.48
C ASP A 248 -16.27 -1.04 10.40
N THR A 249 -16.25 -0.65 9.11
CA THR A 249 -16.45 -1.57 7.98
C THR A 249 -15.20 -1.78 7.12
N SER A 250 -14.14 -1.01 7.38
CA SER A 250 -12.96 -0.94 6.53
C SER A 250 -13.23 -0.46 5.10
N PHE A 251 -14.42 0.05 4.79
CA PHE A 251 -14.71 0.68 3.51
C PHE A 251 -13.88 1.94 3.35
N TYR A 252 -13.29 2.11 2.18
CA TYR A 252 -12.53 3.32 1.86
C TYR A 252 -12.82 3.81 0.44
N PHE A 253 -12.67 5.09 0.23
CA PHE A 253 -12.71 5.68 -1.09
C PHE A 253 -11.91 6.96 -1.18
N HIS A 254 -11.55 7.33 -2.39
CA HIS A 254 -11.02 8.63 -2.76
C HIS A 254 -11.38 8.97 -4.20
N ARG A 255 -11.23 10.23 -4.58
CA ARG A 255 -11.37 10.64 -5.98
C ARG A 255 -10.33 9.97 -6.86
N GLU A 256 -10.78 9.37 -7.97
CA GLU A 256 -9.93 8.77 -8.99
C GLU A 256 -10.40 9.23 -10.38
N GLY A 257 -9.57 10.06 -11.03
CA GLY A 257 -9.96 10.72 -12.27
C GLY A 257 -11.29 11.49 -12.13
N PRO A 258 -12.29 11.22 -12.99
CA PRO A 258 -13.61 11.84 -12.91
C PRO A 258 -14.57 11.14 -11.93
N GLY A 259 -14.20 9.99 -11.38
CA GLY A 259 -15.00 9.17 -10.48
C GLY A 259 -14.32 8.94 -9.13
N VAL A 260 -14.51 7.75 -8.59
CA VAL A 260 -14.04 7.31 -7.28
C VAL A 260 -13.42 5.94 -7.38
N LEU A 261 -12.26 5.74 -6.74
CA LEU A 261 -11.73 4.43 -6.39
C LEU A 261 -12.22 4.08 -4.99
N MET A 262 -12.72 2.86 -4.81
CA MET A 262 -13.21 2.38 -3.52
C MET A 262 -12.88 0.91 -3.31
N GLY A 263 -12.79 0.51 -2.05
CA GLY A 263 -12.59 -0.88 -1.64
C GLY A 263 -13.05 -1.09 -0.21
N MET A 264 -13.07 -2.35 0.20
CA MET A 264 -13.49 -2.73 1.56
C MET A 264 -12.86 -4.07 1.91
N GLY A 265 -12.53 -4.27 3.19
CA GLY A 265 -12.29 -5.59 3.75
C GLY A 265 -13.58 -6.24 4.22
N SER A 266 -13.71 -7.55 4.06
CA SER A 266 -14.83 -8.32 4.60
C SER A 266 -14.33 -9.40 5.56
N PRO A 267 -15.04 -9.67 6.67
CA PRO A 267 -14.73 -10.80 7.55
C PRO A 267 -14.96 -12.16 6.84
N ASN A 268 -15.64 -12.17 5.71
CA ASN A 268 -15.93 -13.37 4.92
C ASN A 268 -14.82 -13.72 3.93
N GLU A 269 -13.85 -12.83 3.72
CA GLU A 269 -12.69 -13.09 2.85
C GLU A 269 -11.79 -14.17 3.47
N ARG A 270 -11.25 -15.02 2.59
CA ARG A 270 -10.35 -16.11 2.98
C ARG A 270 -8.95 -15.89 2.42
N ALA A 271 -7.96 -16.38 3.15
CA ALA A 271 -6.59 -16.37 2.66
C ALA A 271 -6.49 -17.13 1.32
N SER A 272 -5.98 -16.46 0.30
CA SER A 272 -5.84 -17.00 -1.06
C SER A 272 -4.85 -16.15 -1.85
N PHE A 273 -4.21 -16.77 -2.84
CA PHE A 273 -3.44 -16.07 -3.88
C PHE A 273 -4.30 -15.74 -5.13
N ASP A 274 -5.55 -16.20 -5.17
CA ASP A 274 -6.47 -15.92 -6.26
C ASP A 274 -6.93 -14.46 -6.20
N THR A 275 -6.66 -13.71 -7.26
CA THR A 275 -7.06 -12.30 -7.42
C THR A 275 -8.27 -12.13 -8.34
N THR A 276 -9.04 -13.18 -8.54
CA THR A 276 -10.35 -13.08 -9.21
C THR A 276 -11.28 -12.19 -8.36
N VAL A 277 -11.96 -11.25 -9.01
CA VAL A 277 -12.93 -10.38 -8.33
C VAL A 277 -14.09 -11.20 -7.81
N ASP A 278 -14.42 -11.06 -6.53
CA ASP A 278 -15.65 -11.61 -5.96
C ASP A 278 -16.81 -10.65 -6.21
N GLU A 279 -17.49 -10.83 -7.34
CA GLU A 279 -18.63 -9.99 -7.75
C GLU A 279 -19.80 -10.09 -6.76
N ALA A 280 -19.98 -11.23 -6.11
CA ALA A 280 -21.03 -11.42 -5.12
C ALA A 280 -20.77 -10.57 -3.88
N LEU A 281 -19.55 -10.54 -3.38
CA LEU A 281 -19.13 -9.71 -2.25
C LEU A 281 -19.20 -8.22 -2.62
N VAL A 282 -18.77 -7.85 -3.83
CA VAL A 282 -18.90 -6.47 -4.32
C VAL A 282 -20.37 -6.03 -4.30
N ALA A 283 -21.28 -6.86 -4.82
CA ALA A 283 -22.71 -6.51 -4.90
C ALA A 283 -23.41 -6.52 -3.54
N SER A 284 -23.09 -7.48 -2.67
CA SER A 284 -23.82 -7.70 -1.41
C SER A 284 -23.28 -6.91 -0.22
N GLU A 285 -21.99 -6.55 -0.21
CA GLU A 285 -21.36 -5.89 0.93
C GLU A 285 -20.77 -4.52 0.55
N LEU A 286 -19.89 -4.47 -0.49
CA LEU A 286 -19.17 -3.24 -0.82
C LEU A 286 -20.12 -2.14 -1.31
N VAL A 287 -20.96 -2.41 -2.30
CA VAL A 287 -21.84 -1.39 -2.90
C VAL A 287 -22.86 -0.83 -1.89
N PRO A 288 -23.57 -1.65 -1.10
CA PRO A 288 -24.48 -1.13 -0.06
C PRO A 288 -23.75 -0.29 0.99
N THR A 289 -22.56 -0.70 1.41
CA THR A 289 -21.73 0.06 2.36
C THR A 289 -21.28 1.38 1.76
N ALA A 290 -20.85 1.37 0.50
CA ALA A 290 -20.41 2.56 -0.22
C ALA A 290 -21.51 3.61 -0.30
N ILE A 291 -22.74 3.21 -0.66
CA ILE A 291 -23.91 4.11 -0.74
C ILE A 291 -24.27 4.67 0.64
N ARG A 292 -24.18 3.85 1.69
CA ARG A 292 -24.41 4.32 3.07
C ARG A 292 -23.38 5.34 3.53
N VAL A 293 -22.09 5.11 3.22
CA VAL A 293 -20.98 6.00 3.64
C VAL A 293 -20.93 7.25 2.78
N PHE A 294 -21.15 7.13 1.49
CA PHE A 294 -21.14 8.23 0.53
C PHE A 294 -22.33 8.14 -0.43
N PRO A 295 -23.52 8.61 -0.02
CA PRO A 295 -24.78 8.52 -0.79
C PRO A 295 -24.72 8.91 -2.26
N PRO A 296 -23.89 9.88 -2.71
CA PRO A 296 -23.80 10.21 -4.14
C PRO A 296 -23.42 9.03 -5.03
N LEU A 297 -22.77 7.97 -4.47
CA LEU A 297 -22.40 6.74 -5.20
C LEU A 297 -23.61 5.93 -5.73
N GLU A 298 -24.82 6.17 -5.21
CA GLU A 298 -26.06 5.57 -5.77
C GLU A 298 -26.24 5.89 -7.26
N ARG A 299 -25.68 7.00 -7.73
CA ARG A 299 -25.76 7.46 -9.12
C ARG A 299 -24.54 7.07 -9.96
N ALA A 300 -23.59 6.39 -9.37
CA ALA A 300 -22.34 6.01 -10.04
C ALA A 300 -22.48 4.66 -10.75
N GLY A 301 -21.96 4.56 -11.96
CA GLY A 301 -21.77 3.28 -12.64
C GLY A 301 -20.37 2.74 -12.39
N ILE A 302 -20.23 1.42 -12.21
CA ILE A 302 -18.92 0.76 -12.12
C ILE A 302 -18.28 0.77 -13.50
N ALA A 303 -17.04 1.28 -13.58
CA ALA A 303 -16.26 1.33 -14.80
C ALA A 303 -15.17 0.26 -14.84
N ARG A 304 -14.58 -0.10 -13.70
CA ARG A 304 -13.50 -1.07 -13.59
C ARG A 304 -13.48 -1.74 -12.22
N THR A 305 -13.09 -3.02 -12.21
CA THR A 305 -12.87 -3.79 -10.97
C THR A 305 -11.59 -4.60 -11.09
N TRP A 306 -10.94 -4.85 -9.97
CA TRP A 306 -9.84 -5.80 -9.82
C TRP A 306 -9.74 -6.25 -8.37
N ALA A 307 -8.90 -7.24 -8.08
CA ALA A 307 -8.53 -7.57 -6.71
C ALA A 307 -7.01 -7.50 -6.53
N GLY A 308 -6.58 -7.05 -5.37
CA GLY A 308 -5.19 -7.03 -4.93
C GLY A 308 -5.00 -7.85 -3.67
N LEU A 309 -3.77 -8.33 -3.42
CA LEU A 309 -3.44 -9.10 -2.23
C LEU A 309 -2.94 -8.19 -1.10
N TYR A 310 -3.57 -8.36 0.07
CA TYR A 310 -3.12 -7.80 1.35
C TYR A 310 -2.27 -8.81 2.09
#